data_7378f71870b8b50d351f2ea46e83b540
#
_entry.id   7378f71870b8b50d351f2ea46e83b540
#
_cell.length_a   1.000
_cell.length_b   1.000
_cell.length_c   1.000
_cell.angle_alpha   90.00
_cell.angle_beta   90.00
_cell.angle_gamma   90.00
#
_symmetry.space_group_name_H-M   'P 1'
#
loop_
_entity.id
_entity.type
_entity.pdbx_description
1 polymer ?
#
loop_
_entity_poly.entity_id
_entity_poly.type
_entity_poly.pdbx_seq_one_letter_code
_entity_poly.pdbx_strand_id
1 'polypeptide(L)'
;KLDFSTRSIMVLGDGGQATAQLSTNLELEDLRQSIVYTSADEGGWISDLDISNGFLILQTDPNADPEALRNARITLSYRDGWNRTISSTVYLTQANAKNEFGHEISFSEVRDLVGIVNKDVYIEGRIISDIGNGNNGENMMTGQTSIDYTETYRTAYIQSLDGSQGFMIKTVTEDDNIFERYSKVRIL
;
A
#
# COMPACT_ATOMS: atom_id res chain seq x y z
N LYS A 1 -11.34 10.72 14.90
CA LYS A 1 -11.15 9.81 13.76
C LYS A 1 -10.14 10.45 12.81
N LEU A 2 -9.26 9.64 12.23
CA LEU A 2 -8.33 10.03 11.16
C LEU A 2 -8.30 8.87 10.18
N ASP A 3 -8.77 9.08 8.94
CA ASP A 3 -8.90 7.98 7.98
C ASP A 3 -8.96 8.49 6.53
N PHE A 4 -8.26 7.82 5.63
CA PHE A 4 -8.39 8.02 4.20
C PHE A 4 -9.47 7.11 3.63
N SER A 5 -10.26 7.62 2.68
CA SER A 5 -11.27 6.82 1.95
C SER A 5 -10.65 5.84 0.97
N THR A 6 -9.41 6.08 0.55
CA THR A 6 -8.61 5.17 -0.28
C THR A 6 -7.27 4.95 0.35
N ARG A 7 -6.72 3.76 0.17
CA ARG A 7 -5.38 3.40 0.66
C ARG A 7 -4.31 3.48 -0.43
N SER A 8 -4.70 3.64 -1.68
CA SER A 8 -3.77 3.68 -2.80
C SER A 8 -4.18 4.74 -3.82
N ILE A 9 -3.19 5.47 -4.33
CA ILE A 9 -3.30 6.47 -5.38
C ILE A 9 -2.31 6.09 -6.49
N MET A 10 -2.75 6.19 -7.74
CA MET A 10 -1.90 6.01 -8.90
C MET A 10 -1.82 7.32 -9.70
N VAL A 11 -0.62 7.72 -10.08
CA VAL A 11 -0.33 8.96 -10.83
C VAL A 11 0.47 8.61 -12.08
N LEU A 12 0.18 9.28 -13.19
CA LEU A 12 0.92 9.10 -14.43
C LEU A 12 2.37 9.61 -14.30
N GLY A 13 3.25 9.13 -15.17
CA GLY A 13 4.65 9.52 -15.19
C GLY A 13 4.89 11.00 -15.47
N ASP A 14 3.98 11.67 -16.20
CA ASP A 14 4.03 13.12 -16.44
C ASP A 14 3.95 13.96 -15.16
N GLY A 15 3.62 13.34 -14.04
CA GLY A 15 3.39 14.02 -12.79
C GLY A 15 2.06 14.75 -12.73
N GLY A 16 1.94 15.67 -11.77
CA GLY A 16 0.75 16.48 -11.59
C GLY A 16 0.10 16.30 -10.23
N GLN A 17 -1.16 16.72 -10.12
CA GLN A 17 -1.89 16.70 -8.87
C GLN A 17 -2.55 15.33 -8.62
N ALA A 18 -2.41 14.84 -7.40
CA ALA A 18 -3.11 13.68 -6.88
C ALA A 18 -3.86 14.04 -5.60
N THR A 19 -4.99 13.39 -5.36
CA THR A 19 -5.80 13.67 -4.17
C THR A 19 -6.27 12.39 -3.49
N ALA A 20 -6.34 12.43 -2.15
CA ALA A 20 -7.02 11.41 -1.36
C ALA A 20 -8.02 12.07 -0.41
N GLN A 21 -9.25 11.59 -0.39
CA GLN A 21 -10.26 12.09 0.54
C GLN A 21 -9.91 11.68 1.97
N LEU A 22 -9.91 12.65 2.87
CA LEU A 22 -9.60 12.51 4.28
C LEU A 22 -10.85 12.73 5.13
N SER A 23 -11.16 11.79 6.00
CA SER A 23 -12.19 11.92 7.03
C SER A 23 -11.54 12.12 8.39
N THR A 24 -11.67 13.31 8.97
CA THR A 24 -11.12 13.61 10.29
C THR A 24 -12.04 14.55 11.07
N ASN A 25 -11.99 14.43 12.39
CA ASN A 25 -12.57 15.36 13.35
C ASN A 25 -11.51 16.06 14.19
N LEU A 26 -10.27 16.06 13.71
CA LEU A 26 -9.12 16.73 14.32
C LEU A 26 -8.88 18.06 13.59
N GLU A 27 -8.25 19.00 14.28
CA GLU A 27 -7.78 20.23 13.63
C GLU A 27 -6.60 19.88 12.72
N LEU A 28 -6.62 20.41 11.50
CA LEU A 28 -5.64 20.06 10.46
C LEU A 28 -4.22 20.50 10.85
N GLU A 29 -4.10 21.59 11.60
CA GLU A 29 -2.83 22.14 12.10
C GLU A 29 -2.13 21.25 13.12
N ASP A 30 -2.86 20.34 13.76
CA ASP A 30 -2.33 19.37 14.72
C ASP A 30 -1.80 18.10 14.04
N LEU A 31 -2.06 17.92 12.74
CA LEU A 31 -1.63 16.74 12.01
C LEU A 31 -0.15 16.83 11.62
N ARG A 32 0.57 15.76 11.92
CA ARG A 32 1.95 15.57 11.46
C ARG A 32 1.94 14.74 10.18
N GLN A 33 2.75 15.18 9.23
CA GLN A 33 2.91 14.54 7.93
C GLN A 33 4.26 13.82 7.88
N SER A 34 4.28 12.65 7.28
CA SER A 34 5.51 11.90 7.00
C SER A 34 5.42 11.31 5.60
N ILE A 35 6.44 11.50 4.79
CA ILE A 35 6.61 10.88 3.49
C ILE A 35 7.81 9.96 3.55
N VAL A 36 7.61 8.69 3.19
CA VAL A 36 8.67 7.70 3.07
C VAL A 36 8.69 7.22 1.62
N TYR A 37 9.75 7.53 0.91
CA TYR A 37 9.98 7.03 -0.45
C TYR A 37 10.50 5.60 -0.37
N THR A 38 9.86 4.70 -1.11
CA THR A 38 10.15 3.25 -1.06
C THR A 38 10.74 2.71 -2.35
N SER A 39 10.77 3.53 -3.40
CA SER A 39 11.51 3.25 -4.63
C SER A 39 13.01 3.54 -4.48
N ALA A 40 13.80 3.03 -5.42
CA ALA A 40 15.26 3.16 -5.41
C ALA A 40 15.78 4.58 -5.69
N ASP A 41 14.90 5.51 -6.05
CA ASP A 41 15.26 6.90 -6.28
C ASP A 41 15.52 7.67 -4.97
N GLU A 42 16.18 8.81 -5.08
CA GLU A 42 16.59 9.63 -3.93
C GLU A 42 15.41 10.31 -3.20
N GLY A 43 14.17 10.15 -3.68
CA GLY A 43 12.99 10.81 -3.15
C GLY A 43 12.85 12.27 -3.59
N GLY A 44 11.95 13.00 -2.93
CA GLY A 44 11.76 14.45 -3.20
C GLY A 44 10.89 14.77 -4.41
N TRP A 45 10.37 13.77 -5.12
CA TRP A 45 9.52 13.96 -6.29
C TRP A 45 8.05 14.31 -5.96
N ILE A 46 7.66 14.23 -4.71
CA ILE A 46 6.45 14.89 -4.21
C ILE A 46 6.87 16.31 -3.84
N SER A 47 6.59 17.26 -4.72
CA SER A 47 7.07 18.64 -4.61
C SER A 47 6.21 19.52 -3.72
N ASP A 48 4.95 19.13 -3.49
CA ASP A 48 4.05 19.82 -2.57
C ASP A 48 3.05 18.84 -1.94
N LEU A 49 2.65 19.15 -0.69
CA LEU A 49 1.65 18.43 0.06
C LEU A 49 0.82 19.40 0.88
N ASP A 50 -0.47 19.45 0.63
CA ASP A 50 -1.45 20.27 1.35
C ASP A 50 -2.60 19.41 1.87
N ILE A 51 -3.23 19.86 2.95
CA ILE A 51 -4.45 19.25 3.49
C ILE A 51 -5.50 20.35 3.57
N SER A 52 -6.46 20.28 2.68
CA SER A 52 -7.54 21.27 2.64
C SER A 52 -8.86 20.65 2.20
N ASN A 53 -9.97 21.24 2.67
CA ASN A 53 -11.33 20.87 2.29
C ASN A 53 -11.65 19.35 2.42
N GLY A 54 -11.03 18.66 3.37
CA GLY A 54 -11.22 17.21 3.55
C GLY A 54 -10.46 16.36 2.53
N PHE A 55 -9.41 16.91 1.91
CA PHE A 55 -8.53 16.18 1.00
C PHE A 55 -7.07 16.39 1.37
N LEU A 56 -6.30 15.31 1.26
CA LEU A 56 -4.87 15.37 1.04
C LEU A 56 -4.65 15.67 -0.44
N ILE A 57 -3.88 16.70 -0.74
CA ILE A 57 -3.55 17.14 -2.09
C ILE A 57 -2.04 17.03 -2.25
N LEU A 58 -1.62 16.31 -3.26
CA LEU A 58 -0.19 16.08 -3.56
C LEU A 58 0.12 16.66 -4.93
N GLN A 59 1.27 17.29 -5.08
CA GLN A 59 1.85 17.64 -6.37
C GLN A 59 3.07 16.76 -6.61
N THR A 60 3.12 16.08 -7.75
CA THR A 60 4.25 15.20 -8.12
C THR A 60 4.99 15.74 -9.33
N ASP A 61 6.31 15.66 -9.29
CA ASP A 61 7.17 16.00 -10.42
C ASP A 61 7.18 14.85 -11.46
N PRO A 62 7.46 15.15 -12.74
CA PRO A 62 7.55 14.12 -13.76
C PRO A 62 8.59 13.04 -13.40
N ASN A 63 8.26 11.79 -13.66
CA ASN A 63 9.19 10.68 -13.61
C ASN A 63 9.94 10.59 -14.95
N ALA A 64 11.23 10.85 -14.93
CA ALA A 64 12.05 10.80 -16.16
C ALA A 64 12.54 9.39 -16.51
N ASP A 65 12.41 8.41 -15.60
CA ASP A 65 12.86 7.04 -15.82
C ASP A 65 11.85 6.30 -16.71
N PRO A 66 12.27 5.76 -17.85
CA PRO A 66 11.38 5.05 -18.76
C PRO A 66 10.98 3.64 -18.30
N GLU A 67 11.62 3.10 -17.27
CA GLU A 67 11.43 1.73 -16.81
C GLU A 67 10.98 1.65 -15.34
N ALA A 68 11.47 2.57 -14.50
CA ALA A 68 11.23 2.48 -13.05
C ALA A 68 9.98 3.24 -12.60
N LEU A 69 9.22 2.62 -11.72
CA LEU A 69 8.13 3.25 -10.96
C LEU A 69 8.70 4.02 -9.75
N ARG A 70 7.93 5.00 -9.29
CA ARG A 70 8.20 5.68 -8.03
C ARG A 70 7.10 5.35 -7.03
N ASN A 71 7.50 5.02 -5.81
CA ASN A 71 6.59 4.66 -4.75
C ASN A 71 6.87 5.48 -3.49
N ALA A 72 5.79 5.94 -2.86
CA ALA A 72 5.87 6.64 -1.59
C ALA A 72 4.72 6.23 -0.67
N ARG A 73 4.99 6.26 0.62
CA ARG A 73 4.01 6.10 1.68
C ARG A 73 3.83 7.43 2.39
N ILE A 74 2.62 7.96 2.38
CA ILE A 74 2.26 9.21 3.04
C ILE A 74 1.45 8.86 4.29
N THR A 75 1.93 9.25 5.45
CA THR A 75 1.27 9.00 6.72
C THR A 75 0.91 10.32 7.38
N LEU A 76 -0.36 10.47 7.72
CA LEU A 76 -0.83 11.52 8.63
C LEU A 76 -0.96 10.92 10.03
N SER A 77 -0.50 11.66 11.03
CA SER A 77 -0.58 11.22 12.42
C SER A 77 -0.96 12.38 13.34
N TYR A 78 -1.65 12.04 14.41
CA TYR A 78 -2.01 12.93 15.51
C TYR A 78 -1.59 12.29 16.82
N ARG A 79 -1.02 13.08 17.73
CA ARG A 79 -0.66 12.64 19.06
C ARG A 79 -1.46 13.43 20.09
N ASP A 80 -2.26 12.74 20.88
CA ASP A 80 -3.09 13.37 21.92
C ASP A 80 -2.26 13.73 23.18
N GLY A 81 -2.90 14.49 24.08
CA GLY A 81 -2.29 14.89 25.35
C GLY A 81 -1.95 13.72 26.28
N TRP A 82 -2.45 12.52 26.01
CA TRP A 82 -2.17 11.28 26.74
C TRP A 82 -1.07 10.44 26.09
N ASN A 83 -0.38 11.02 25.11
CA ASN A 83 0.72 10.37 24.39
C ASN A 83 0.28 9.19 23.49
N ARG A 84 -0.99 9.08 23.16
CA ARG A 84 -1.50 8.09 22.19
C ARG A 84 -1.41 8.67 20.80
N THR A 85 -0.96 7.87 19.86
CA THR A 85 -0.87 8.25 18.43
C THR A 85 -1.94 7.50 17.65
N ILE A 86 -2.68 8.24 16.83
CA ILE A 86 -3.50 7.68 15.76
C ILE A 86 -2.89 8.08 14.43
N SER A 87 -2.94 7.22 13.44
CA SER A 87 -2.40 7.49 12.10
C SER A 87 -3.28 6.91 11.02
N SER A 88 -3.16 7.48 9.84
CA SER A 88 -3.73 6.93 8.60
C SER A 88 -2.71 7.08 7.48
N THR A 89 -2.63 6.07 6.63
CA THR A 89 -1.61 5.96 5.59
C THR A 89 -2.26 5.79 4.23
N VAL A 90 -1.68 6.45 3.22
CA VAL A 90 -2.00 6.25 1.82
C VAL A 90 -0.72 5.98 1.03
N TYR A 91 -0.78 5.05 0.09
CA TYR A 91 0.32 4.68 -0.79
C TYR A 91 0.16 5.39 -2.13
N LEU A 92 1.25 5.96 -2.63
CA LEU A 92 1.30 6.62 -3.92
C LEU A 92 2.27 5.88 -4.83
N THR A 93 1.78 5.48 -6.01
CA THR A 93 2.60 4.91 -7.07
C THR A 93 2.54 5.83 -8.28
N GLN A 94 3.70 6.29 -8.75
CA GLN A 94 3.84 7.03 -10.00
C GLN A 94 4.38 6.12 -11.11
N ALA A 95 3.72 6.16 -12.26
CA ALA A 95 4.15 5.46 -13.46
C ALA A 95 5.54 5.89 -13.93
N ASN A 96 6.17 5.08 -14.77
CA ASN A 96 7.39 5.44 -15.49
C ASN A 96 7.14 6.57 -16.51
N ALA A 97 8.19 7.05 -17.19
CA ALA A 97 8.08 8.12 -18.19
C ALA A 97 7.20 7.75 -19.40
N LYS A 98 6.89 6.47 -19.60
CA LYS A 98 5.97 5.99 -20.64
C LYS A 98 4.51 5.92 -20.16
N ASN A 99 4.23 6.35 -18.94
CA ASN A 99 2.92 6.20 -18.27
C ASN A 99 2.50 4.73 -18.06
N GLU A 100 3.47 3.84 -17.89
CA GLU A 100 3.25 2.42 -17.61
C GLU A 100 3.47 2.15 -16.12
N PHE A 101 2.64 1.26 -15.56
CA PHE A 101 2.73 0.80 -14.17
C PHE A 101 3.35 -0.60 -14.08
N GLY A 102 4.51 -0.77 -14.73
CA GLY A 102 5.12 -2.07 -14.90
C GLY A 102 4.44 -2.91 -16.01
N HIS A 103 4.84 -4.16 -16.16
CA HIS A 103 4.21 -5.09 -17.09
C HIS A 103 3.63 -6.30 -16.37
N GLU A 104 2.54 -6.81 -16.93
CA GLU A 104 1.86 -7.97 -16.37
C GLU A 104 2.66 -9.23 -16.63
N ILE A 105 2.79 -10.05 -15.59
CA ILE A 105 3.32 -11.40 -15.68
C ILE A 105 2.30 -12.40 -15.13
N SER A 106 2.40 -13.63 -15.57
CA SER A 106 1.52 -14.70 -15.07
C SER A 106 1.88 -15.16 -13.66
N PHE A 107 0.93 -15.77 -12.98
CA PHE A 107 1.18 -16.45 -11.71
C PHE A 107 2.24 -17.55 -11.82
N SER A 108 2.37 -18.19 -12.98
CA SER A 108 3.43 -19.17 -13.23
C SER A 108 4.81 -18.51 -13.28
N GLU A 109 4.94 -17.39 -13.98
CA GLU A 109 6.21 -16.65 -14.06
C GLU A 109 6.66 -16.13 -12.70
N VAL A 110 5.71 -15.69 -11.84
CA VAL A 110 6.05 -15.29 -10.46
C VAL A 110 6.74 -16.43 -9.69
N ARG A 111 6.33 -17.68 -9.91
CA ARG A 111 6.93 -18.85 -9.23
C ARG A 111 8.38 -19.09 -9.63
N ASP A 112 8.77 -18.62 -10.81
CA ASP A 112 10.14 -18.72 -11.31
C ASP A 112 11.02 -17.58 -10.79
N LEU A 113 10.41 -16.53 -10.18
CA LEU A 113 11.14 -15.45 -9.53
C LEU A 113 11.60 -15.87 -8.15
N VAL A 114 12.91 -15.96 -7.96
CA VAL A 114 13.51 -16.36 -6.68
C VAL A 114 14.29 -15.20 -6.07
N GLY A 115 14.00 -14.88 -4.82
CA GLY A 115 14.68 -13.82 -4.09
C GLY A 115 14.05 -12.44 -4.30
N ILE A 116 14.87 -11.40 -4.35
CA ILE A 116 14.40 -10.02 -4.54
C ILE A 116 14.13 -9.78 -6.01
N VAL A 117 12.91 -9.36 -6.34
CA VAL A 117 12.53 -8.97 -7.69
C VAL A 117 12.89 -7.50 -7.89
N ASN A 118 13.81 -7.23 -8.82
CA ASN A 118 14.25 -5.87 -9.18
C ASN A 118 13.64 -5.43 -10.52
N LYS A 119 12.39 -5.81 -10.77
CA LYS A 119 11.67 -5.47 -12.00
C LYS A 119 10.30 -4.97 -11.64
N ASP A 120 9.86 -3.92 -12.34
CA ASP A 120 8.50 -3.42 -12.22
C ASP A 120 7.56 -4.33 -12.99
N VAL A 121 7.14 -5.39 -12.34
CA VAL A 121 6.19 -6.37 -12.84
C VAL A 121 4.99 -6.44 -11.91
N TYR A 122 3.83 -6.81 -12.43
CA TYR A 122 2.66 -7.03 -11.60
C TYR A 122 1.93 -8.32 -11.99
N ILE A 123 1.21 -8.86 -11.04
CA ILE A 123 0.17 -9.86 -11.27
C ILE A 123 -1.20 -9.24 -10.99
N GLU A 124 -2.19 -9.67 -11.75
CA GLU A 124 -3.58 -9.26 -11.53
C GLU A 124 -4.40 -10.46 -11.03
N GLY A 125 -5.13 -10.27 -9.94
CA GLY A 125 -5.90 -11.34 -9.35
C GLY A 125 -7.01 -10.83 -8.43
N ARG A 126 -7.62 -11.76 -7.72
CA ARG A 126 -8.70 -11.49 -6.76
C ARG A 126 -8.27 -11.90 -5.36
N ILE A 127 -8.48 -11.04 -4.39
CA ILE A 127 -8.27 -11.37 -2.97
C ILE A 127 -9.36 -12.33 -2.52
N ILE A 128 -8.97 -13.44 -1.90
CA ILE A 128 -9.88 -14.47 -1.42
C ILE A 128 -9.89 -14.62 0.11
N SER A 129 -9.01 -13.93 0.79
CA SER A 129 -8.94 -13.89 2.26
C SER A 129 -9.65 -12.67 2.83
N ASP A 130 -10.00 -12.78 4.09
CA ASP A 130 -10.60 -11.70 4.87
C ASP A 130 -9.66 -11.34 6.03
N ILE A 131 -9.30 -10.08 6.16
CA ILE A 131 -8.43 -9.59 7.23
C ILE A 131 -9.13 -9.81 8.58
N GLY A 132 -8.42 -10.43 9.52
CA GLY A 132 -8.94 -10.61 10.88
C GLY A 132 -9.80 -11.84 11.10
N ASN A 133 -10.12 -12.63 10.07
CA ASN A 133 -10.90 -13.88 10.23
C ASN A 133 -10.05 -15.12 10.53
N GLY A 134 -8.80 -14.94 10.96
CA GLY A 134 -7.95 -16.06 11.41
C GLY A 134 -7.65 -17.09 10.32
N ASN A 135 -7.57 -16.66 9.06
CA ASN A 135 -7.28 -17.55 7.91
C ASN A 135 -5.89 -18.16 7.95
N ASN A 136 -5.00 -17.65 8.80
CA ASN A 136 -3.74 -18.25 9.16
C ASN A 136 -3.82 -18.73 10.60
N GLY A 137 -3.82 -20.03 10.77
CA GLY A 137 -3.69 -20.66 12.07
C GLY A 137 -2.27 -20.51 12.61
N GLU A 138 -1.95 -19.32 13.12
CA GLU A 138 -0.65 -19.08 13.69
C GLU A 138 -0.64 -19.34 15.17
N ASN A 139 0.51 -19.80 15.65
CA ASN A 139 0.75 -20.14 17.03
C ASN A 139 -0.15 -21.21 17.64
N MET A 140 -0.51 -22.20 16.87
CA MET A 140 -1.01 -23.47 17.41
C MET A 140 0.10 -24.25 18.11
N MET A 141 1.03 -23.56 18.76
CA MET A 141 2.08 -24.23 19.55
C MET A 141 1.47 -24.80 20.81
N THR A 142 1.72 -26.08 21.02
CA THR A 142 1.31 -26.83 22.22
C THR A 142 1.85 -26.12 23.46
N GLY A 143 0.98 -25.67 24.36
CA GLY A 143 1.34 -24.99 25.61
C GLY A 143 1.26 -23.48 25.63
N GLN A 144 0.85 -22.83 24.56
CA GLN A 144 0.56 -21.41 24.58
C GLN A 144 -0.86 -21.13 25.10
N THR A 145 -0.98 -20.14 25.96
CA THR A 145 -2.28 -19.71 26.55
C THR A 145 -2.97 -18.63 25.76
N SER A 146 -2.30 -18.05 24.77
CA SER A 146 -2.83 -17.01 23.89
C SER A 146 -2.42 -17.24 22.44
N ILE A 147 -3.28 -16.92 21.51
CA ILE A 147 -2.97 -16.94 20.08
C ILE A 147 -2.41 -15.58 19.70
N ASP A 148 -1.24 -15.58 19.04
CA ASP A 148 -0.69 -14.39 18.41
C ASP A 148 -1.25 -14.30 16.98
N TYR A 149 -2.00 -13.23 16.70
CA TYR A 149 -2.62 -12.99 15.40
C TYR A 149 -1.82 -12.03 14.51
N THR A 150 -0.65 -11.55 14.95
CA THR A 150 0.18 -10.59 14.21
C THR A 150 0.42 -11.02 12.78
N GLU A 151 0.80 -12.28 12.57
CA GLU A 151 1.03 -12.82 11.25
C GLU A 151 -0.26 -12.96 10.43
N THR A 152 -1.39 -13.26 11.07
CA THR A 152 -2.70 -13.32 10.42
C THR A 152 -3.07 -11.96 9.81
N TYR A 153 -2.89 -10.89 10.57
CA TYR A 153 -3.20 -9.53 10.10
C TYR A 153 -2.28 -9.05 8.98
N ARG A 154 -1.10 -9.65 8.84
CA ARG A 154 -0.14 -9.35 7.77
C ARG A 154 -0.31 -10.21 6.53
N THR A 155 -1.21 -11.18 6.55
CA THR A 155 -1.35 -12.18 5.48
C THR A 155 -2.63 -11.99 4.69
N ALA A 156 -2.50 -12.05 3.36
CA ALA A 156 -3.61 -12.12 2.43
C ALA A 156 -3.38 -13.26 1.42
N TYR A 157 -4.44 -13.69 0.77
CA TYR A 157 -4.38 -14.68 -0.30
C TYR A 157 -4.97 -14.08 -1.57
N ILE A 158 -4.19 -14.16 -2.65
CA ILE A 158 -4.62 -13.77 -3.99
C ILE A 158 -4.80 -15.01 -4.86
N GLN A 159 -5.82 -14.99 -5.70
CA GLN A 159 -6.10 -16.03 -6.69
C GLN A 159 -6.10 -15.40 -8.08
N SER A 160 -5.57 -16.10 -9.08
CA SER A 160 -5.68 -15.73 -10.49
C SER A 160 -7.16 -15.58 -10.89
N LEU A 161 -7.43 -14.74 -11.89
CA LEU A 161 -8.82 -14.46 -12.30
C LEU A 161 -9.55 -15.70 -12.84
N ASP A 162 -8.82 -16.66 -13.38
CA ASP A 162 -9.34 -17.97 -13.83
C ASP A 162 -9.50 -19.00 -12.69
N GLY A 163 -9.03 -18.65 -11.48
CA GLY A 163 -9.12 -19.51 -10.31
C GLY A 163 -8.10 -20.66 -10.26
N SER A 164 -7.20 -20.77 -11.23
CA SER A 164 -6.30 -21.93 -11.38
C SER A 164 -5.10 -21.89 -10.44
N GLN A 165 -4.68 -20.71 -10.01
CA GLN A 165 -3.48 -20.50 -9.22
C GLN A 165 -3.69 -19.48 -8.11
N GLY A 166 -2.84 -19.50 -7.10
CA GLY A 166 -2.87 -18.54 -6.01
C GLY A 166 -1.55 -18.43 -5.27
N PHE A 167 -1.42 -17.31 -4.55
CA PHE A 167 -0.29 -17.02 -3.68
C PHE A 167 -0.76 -16.53 -2.32
N MET A 168 0.09 -16.75 -1.34
CA MET A 168 0.03 -16.06 -0.08
C MET A 168 0.86 -14.78 -0.21
N ILE A 169 0.26 -13.65 0.16
CA ILE A 169 0.91 -12.35 0.26
C ILE A 169 1.20 -12.11 1.73
N LYS A 170 2.42 -11.72 2.05
CA LYS A 170 2.81 -11.33 3.40
C LYS A 170 3.31 -9.90 3.38
N THR A 171 2.60 -9.01 4.04
CA THR A 171 2.97 -7.60 4.13
C THR A 171 4.02 -7.37 5.22
N VAL A 172 4.74 -6.25 5.14
CA VAL A 172 5.79 -5.90 6.12
C VAL A 172 5.17 -5.59 7.48
N THR A 173 4.06 -4.85 7.50
CA THR A 173 3.30 -4.52 8.70
C THR A 173 1.82 -4.89 8.52
N GLU A 174 1.05 -4.88 9.62
CA GLU A 174 -0.40 -5.07 9.58
C GLU A 174 -1.09 -3.94 8.80
N ASP A 175 -0.62 -2.72 8.95
CA ASP A 175 -1.16 -1.55 8.26
C ASP A 175 -0.97 -1.61 6.74
N ASP A 176 0.02 -2.35 6.26
CA ASP A 176 0.25 -2.56 4.83
C ASP A 176 -0.74 -3.56 4.22
N ASN A 177 -1.46 -4.34 5.02
CA ASN A 177 -2.46 -5.28 4.54
C ASN A 177 -3.80 -4.54 4.28
N ILE A 178 -3.84 -3.82 3.16
CA ILE A 178 -4.98 -3.02 2.72
C ILE A 178 -5.96 -3.80 1.83
N PHE A 179 -5.79 -5.11 1.72
CA PHE A 179 -6.51 -5.95 0.78
C PHE A 179 -7.92 -6.28 1.28
N GLU A 180 -8.91 -5.89 0.51
CA GLU A 180 -10.32 -6.23 0.78
C GLU A 180 -10.71 -7.54 0.08
N ARG A 181 -11.43 -8.39 0.78
CA ARG A 181 -11.92 -9.66 0.22
C ARG A 181 -12.77 -9.42 -1.03
N TYR A 182 -12.54 -10.23 -2.04
CA TYR A 182 -13.17 -10.21 -3.37
C TYR A 182 -12.78 -9.02 -4.25
N SER A 183 -11.96 -8.08 -3.78
CA SER A 183 -11.43 -7.03 -4.62
C SER A 183 -10.53 -7.60 -5.72
N LYS A 184 -10.59 -7.00 -6.91
CA LYS A 184 -9.62 -7.21 -7.97
C LYS A 184 -8.44 -6.28 -7.71
N VAL A 185 -7.24 -6.83 -7.66
CA VAL A 185 -6.03 -6.09 -7.30
C VAL A 185 -4.91 -6.36 -8.29
N ARG A 186 -3.99 -5.41 -8.37
CA ARG A 186 -2.66 -5.58 -8.93
C ARG A 186 -1.65 -5.58 -7.80
N ILE A 187 -0.77 -6.57 -7.81
CA ILE A 187 0.36 -6.66 -6.88
C ILE A 187 1.62 -6.39 -7.69
N LEU A 188 2.29 -5.29 -7.36
CA LEU A 188 3.58 -4.87 -7.92
C LEU A 188 4.72 -5.53 -7.17
#